data_1924aac62ca189cd9166d7e349cf7d5c
#
_entry.id   1924aac62ca189cd9166d7e349cf7d5c
#
_cell.length_a   1.000
_cell.length_b   1.000
_cell.length_c   1.000
_cell.angle_alpha   90.00
_cell.angle_beta   90.00
_cell.angle_gamma   90.00
#
_symmetry.space_group_name_H-M   'P 1'
#
loop_
_entity.id
_entity.type
_entity.pdbx_description
1 polymer ?
#
loop_
_entity_poly.entity_id
_entity_poly.type
_entity_poly.pdbx_seq_one_letter_code
_entity_poly.pdbx_strand_id
1 'polypeptide(L)'
;MLAKEDLPGPLRELKTHAAKAVKEGYVKPAKRVFDNSKVSDHFAIIPTLQAPKALTEIEAKLYDMVVKRFIAVFYPSAEFMVTTRISTVNAAGADYNFQTNGKVLVNPGWLAVYGKEAQEDDANLVAVAPGEKVKAADVDVLALKTKPPARYTEATLLSAMEGAGKLIDD
;
A
#
# COMPACT_ATOMS: atom_id res chain seq x y z
N MET A 1 -12.65 7.27 21.07
CA MET A 1 -12.41 6.01 21.77
C MET A 1 -10.99 5.53 21.60
N LEU A 2 -10.55 5.04 20.44
CA LEU A 2 -9.20 4.48 20.23
C LEU A 2 -8.03 5.37 20.68
N ALA A 3 -8.19 6.70 20.65
CA ALA A 3 -7.18 7.65 21.12
C ALA A 3 -7.11 7.81 22.66
N LYS A 4 -8.13 7.38 23.39
CA LYS A 4 -8.26 7.63 24.84
C LYS A 4 -8.07 6.38 25.69
N GLU A 5 -8.29 5.19 25.16
CA GLU A 5 -8.25 3.95 25.94
C GLU A 5 -6.89 3.30 25.98
N ASP A 6 -6.58 2.62 27.07
CA ASP A 6 -5.41 1.77 27.18
C ASP A 6 -5.68 0.44 26.48
N LEU A 7 -5.20 0.35 25.25
CA LEU A 7 -5.30 -0.86 24.45
C LEU A 7 -4.19 -1.85 24.84
N PRO A 8 -4.50 -3.15 24.93
CA PRO A 8 -3.51 -4.15 25.33
C PRO A 8 -2.47 -4.41 24.23
N GLY A 9 -1.21 -4.64 24.64
CA GLY A 9 -0.15 -5.15 23.79
C GLY A 9 0.10 -4.38 22.50
N PRO A 10 0.10 -5.05 21.33
CA PRO A 10 0.43 -4.44 20.03
C PRO A 10 -0.55 -3.34 19.60
N LEU A 11 -1.76 -3.33 20.15
CA LEU A 11 -2.76 -2.30 19.85
C LEU A 11 -2.40 -0.93 20.46
N ARG A 12 -1.43 -0.86 21.38
CA ARG A 12 -1.00 0.39 22.02
C ARG A 12 -0.42 1.39 21.01
N GLU A 13 0.29 0.91 20.00
CA GLU A 13 0.85 1.76 18.94
C GLU A 13 -0.27 2.41 18.12
N LEU A 14 -1.37 1.73 17.92
CA LEU A 14 -2.54 2.23 17.20
C LEU A 14 -3.20 3.43 17.89
N LYS A 15 -3.08 3.53 19.23
CA LYS A 15 -3.52 4.69 20.01
C LYS A 15 -2.83 5.97 19.53
N THR A 16 -1.52 5.90 19.27
CA THR A 16 -0.73 7.03 18.78
C THR A 16 -1.21 7.49 17.41
N HIS A 17 -1.48 6.54 16.50
CA HIS A 17 -2.01 6.85 15.17
C HIS A 17 -3.43 7.43 15.24
N ALA A 18 -4.30 6.89 16.08
CA ALA A 18 -5.64 7.42 16.29
C ALA A 18 -5.60 8.84 16.88
N ALA A 19 -4.75 9.09 17.87
CA ALA A 19 -4.56 10.41 18.46
C ALA A 19 -4.03 11.42 17.44
N LYS A 20 -3.07 11.01 16.61
CA LYS A 20 -2.54 11.84 15.53
C LYS A 20 -3.64 12.20 14.51
N ALA A 21 -4.44 11.22 14.07
CA ALA A 21 -5.52 11.47 13.12
C ALA A 21 -6.52 12.51 13.62
N VAL A 22 -6.82 12.51 14.93
CA VAL A 22 -7.70 13.51 15.56
C VAL A 22 -7.00 14.85 15.66
N LYS A 23 -5.76 14.90 16.16
CA LYS A 23 -4.97 16.13 16.37
C LYS A 23 -4.73 16.89 15.05
N GLU A 24 -4.34 16.16 14.00
CA GLU A 24 -4.06 16.74 12.68
C GLU A 24 -5.34 17.01 11.86
N GLY A 25 -6.51 16.73 12.42
CA GLY A 25 -7.79 16.96 11.75
C GLY A 25 -8.01 16.09 10.50
N TYR A 26 -7.42 14.88 10.47
CA TYR A 26 -7.62 13.94 9.35
C TYR A 26 -9.03 13.35 9.33
N VAL A 27 -9.70 13.31 10.49
CA VAL A 27 -11.07 12.80 10.60
C VAL A 27 -12.03 13.88 10.13
N LYS A 28 -12.33 13.87 8.84
CA LYS A 28 -13.26 14.81 8.19
C LYS A 28 -14.38 14.07 7.49
N PRO A 29 -15.58 14.65 7.41
CA PRO A 29 -16.63 14.16 6.53
C PRO A 29 -16.12 14.19 5.08
N ALA A 30 -15.80 13.04 4.54
CA ALA A 30 -15.34 12.91 3.16
C ALA A 30 -16.22 11.89 2.44
N LYS A 31 -16.74 12.24 1.26
CA LYS A 31 -17.61 11.37 0.47
C LYS A 31 -16.97 10.01 0.16
N ARG A 32 -15.64 9.95 0.09
CA ARG A 32 -14.90 8.69 -0.05
C ARG A 32 -15.11 7.72 1.12
N VAL A 33 -15.35 8.22 2.32
CA VAL A 33 -15.50 7.43 3.56
C VAL A 33 -16.96 7.36 4.00
N PHE A 34 -17.69 8.46 3.86
CA PHE A 34 -19.08 8.60 4.31
C PHE A 34 -19.97 8.89 3.10
N ASP A 35 -20.49 7.86 2.47
CA ASP A 35 -21.36 7.98 1.31
C ASP A 35 -22.60 7.10 1.49
N ASN A 36 -23.69 7.69 1.96
CA ASN A 36 -24.93 6.98 2.20
C ASN A 36 -25.53 6.38 0.91
N SER A 37 -25.22 6.93 -0.26
CA SER A 37 -25.70 6.40 -1.54
C SER A 37 -25.07 5.05 -1.91
N LYS A 38 -23.95 4.69 -1.27
CA LYS A 38 -23.24 3.42 -1.47
C LYS A 38 -23.50 2.41 -0.37
N VAL A 39 -24.32 2.75 0.61
CA VAL A 39 -24.72 1.82 1.67
C VAL A 39 -25.76 0.87 1.07
N SER A 40 -25.45 -0.42 1.06
CA SER A 40 -26.32 -1.50 0.65
C SER A 40 -26.68 -2.39 1.86
N ASP A 41 -26.87 -3.66 1.64
CA ASP A 41 -27.25 -4.64 2.67
C ASP A 41 -26.14 -4.95 3.69
N HIS A 42 -24.94 -4.44 3.45
CA HIS A 42 -23.77 -4.69 4.29
C HIS A 42 -23.29 -3.42 4.99
N PHE A 43 -22.93 -3.58 6.27
CA PHE A 43 -22.28 -2.52 7.04
C PHE A 43 -20.77 -2.67 6.98
N ALA A 44 -20.05 -1.55 7.12
CA ALA A 44 -18.61 -1.59 7.27
C ALA A 44 -18.22 -2.32 8.57
N ILE A 45 -17.17 -3.13 8.51
CA ILE A 45 -16.56 -3.74 9.71
C ILE A 45 -15.67 -2.68 10.34
N ILE A 46 -16.07 -2.18 11.50
CA ILE A 46 -15.38 -1.13 12.24
C ILE A 46 -15.26 -1.49 13.73
N PRO A 47 -14.27 -0.95 14.44
CA PRO A 47 -14.19 -1.12 15.89
C PRO A 47 -15.41 -0.51 16.58
N THR A 48 -15.96 -1.23 17.56
CA THR A 48 -17.06 -0.72 18.40
C THR A 48 -16.54 0.27 19.44
N LEU A 49 -17.46 0.92 20.20
CA LEU A 49 -17.08 1.80 21.30
C LEU A 49 -16.62 1.04 22.56
N GLN A 50 -16.72 -0.27 22.57
CA GLN A 50 -16.23 -1.11 23.67
C GLN A 50 -14.85 -1.63 23.35
N ALA A 51 -13.90 -1.40 24.27
CA ALA A 51 -12.57 -2.00 24.17
C ALA A 51 -12.64 -3.52 24.38
N PRO A 52 -11.89 -4.32 23.64
CA PRO A 52 -11.82 -5.75 23.86
C PRO A 52 -11.19 -6.04 25.25
N LYS A 53 -11.82 -6.92 26.02
CA LYS A 53 -11.33 -7.25 27.37
C LYS A 53 -10.33 -8.39 27.38
N ALA A 54 -10.55 -9.41 26.56
CA ALA A 54 -9.66 -10.56 26.42
C ALA A 54 -9.78 -11.05 24.97
N LEU A 55 -8.67 -11.17 24.29
CA LEU A 55 -8.59 -11.69 22.93
C LEU A 55 -7.60 -12.86 22.93
N THR A 56 -7.95 -13.91 22.22
CA THR A 56 -6.97 -14.94 21.84
C THR A 56 -5.97 -14.32 20.86
N GLU A 57 -4.85 -15.00 20.62
CA GLU A 57 -3.82 -14.51 19.68
C GLU A 57 -4.39 -14.26 18.27
N ILE A 58 -5.25 -15.16 17.80
CA ILE A 58 -5.88 -15.04 16.47
C ILE A 58 -6.84 -13.86 16.43
N GLU A 59 -7.67 -13.70 17.44
CA GLU A 59 -8.59 -12.56 17.55
C GLU A 59 -7.85 -11.23 17.64
N ALA A 60 -6.73 -11.19 18.36
CA ALA A 60 -5.90 -10.00 18.48
C ALA A 60 -5.31 -9.59 17.12
N LYS A 61 -4.81 -10.55 16.31
CA LYS A 61 -4.31 -10.31 14.96
C LYS A 61 -5.41 -9.79 14.03
N LEU A 62 -6.59 -10.40 14.09
CA LEU A 62 -7.74 -9.96 13.28
C LEU A 62 -8.22 -8.57 13.70
N TYR A 63 -8.32 -8.31 14.99
CA TYR A 63 -8.70 -7.00 15.52
C TYR A 63 -7.69 -5.92 15.14
N ASP A 64 -6.39 -6.19 15.25
CA ASP A 64 -5.30 -5.29 14.82
C ASP A 64 -5.46 -4.92 13.34
N MET A 65 -5.68 -5.89 12.48
CA MET A 65 -5.88 -5.67 11.04
C MET A 65 -7.09 -4.77 10.75
N VAL A 66 -8.21 -5.01 11.41
CA VAL A 66 -9.43 -4.20 11.26
C VAL A 66 -9.20 -2.77 11.77
N VAL A 67 -8.56 -2.61 12.93
CA VAL A 67 -8.30 -1.29 13.52
C VAL A 67 -7.28 -0.51 12.67
N LYS A 68 -6.22 -1.15 12.20
CA LYS A 68 -5.26 -0.52 11.27
C LYS A 68 -5.97 0.00 10.02
N ARG A 69 -6.80 -0.83 9.40
CA ARG A 69 -7.56 -0.44 8.21
C ARG A 69 -8.50 0.73 8.51
N PHE A 70 -9.20 0.69 9.62
CA PHE A 70 -10.10 1.75 10.05
C PHE A 70 -9.38 3.09 10.26
N ILE A 71 -8.22 3.09 10.93
CA ILE A 71 -7.44 4.31 11.16
C ILE A 71 -6.85 4.82 9.84
N ALA A 72 -6.28 3.93 9.03
CA ALA A 72 -5.62 4.27 7.77
C ALA A 72 -6.56 4.98 6.77
N VAL A 73 -7.87 4.68 6.80
CA VAL A 73 -8.88 5.31 5.94
C VAL A 73 -8.92 6.83 6.11
N PHE A 74 -8.62 7.34 7.30
CA PHE A 74 -8.64 8.78 7.58
C PHE A 74 -7.31 9.48 7.27
N TYR A 75 -6.22 8.73 7.12
CA TYR A 75 -4.92 9.30 6.82
C TYR A 75 -4.84 9.83 5.38
N PRO A 76 -3.94 10.80 5.12
CA PRO A 76 -3.66 11.26 3.77
C PRO A 76 -3.06 10.13 2.93
N SER A 77 -3.06 10.32 1.63
CA SER A 77 -2.41 9.39 0.70
C SER A 77 -0.91 9.30 0.98
N ALA A 78 -0.34 8.13 0.73
CA ALA A 78 1.11 7.98 0.66
C ALA A 78 1.62 8.67 -0.61
N GLU A 79 2.74 9.39 -0.48
CA GLU A 79 3.36 10.12 -1.58
C GLU A 79 4.71 9.51 -1.90
N PHE A 80 4.92 9.24 -3.17
CA PHE A 80 6.15 8.66 -3.67
C PHE A 80 6.75 9.56 -4.74
N MET A 81 8.07 9.69 -4.72
CA MET A 81 8.83 10.22 -5.84
C MET A 81 9.20 9.08 -6.76
N VAL A 82 8.70 9.10 -7.98
CA VAL A 82 9.00 8.09 -9.00
C VAL A 82 10.00 8.68 -9.98
N THR A 83 11.11 7.97 -10.19
CA THR A 83 12.14 8.34 -11.15
C THR A 83 12.19 7.30 -12.25
N THR A 84 12.06 7.71 -13.49
CA THR A 84 12.30 6.86 -14.66
C THR A 84 13.60 7.31 -15.33
N ARG A 85 14.54 6.38 -15.47
CA ARG A 85 15.80 6.61 -16.16
C ARG A 85 15.85 5.76 -17.42
N ILE A 86 16.19 6.40 -18.53
CA ILE A 86 16.50 5.71 -19.79
C ILE A 86 18.00 5.78 -20.00
N SER A 87 18.66 4.63 -20.04
CA SER A 87 20.08 4.49 -20.37
C SER A 87 20.21 4.00 -21.80
N THR A 88 20.87 4.78 -22.65
CA THR A 88 21.06 4.43 -24.06
C THR A 88 22.49 3.89 -24.25
N VAL A 89 22.60 2.73 -24.88
CA VAL A 89 23.85 2.10 -25.24
C VAL A 89 23.91 2.00 -26.75
N ASN A 90 24.95 2.61 -27.37
CA ASN A 90 25.19 2.43 -28.79
C ASN A 90 26.06 1.18 -28.98
N ALA A 91 25.58 0.21 -29.73
CA ALA A 91 26.30 -1.01 -30.07
C ALA A 91 25.96 -1.44 -31.50
N ALA A 92 26.95 -1.88 -32.25
CA ALA A 92 26.81 -2.33 -33.62
C ALA A 92 26.06 -1.35 -34.56
N GLY A 93 26.18 -0.04 -34.32
CA GLY A 93 25.52 1.01 -35.10
C GLY A 93 24.03 1.21 -34.79
N ALA A 94 23.50 0.63 -33.70
CA ALA A 94 22.13 0.80 -33.23
C ALA A 94 22.10 1.27 -31.76
N ASP A 95 21.08 2.05 -31.40
CA ASP A 95 20.85 2.50 -30.05
C ASP A 95 19.92 1.54 -29.33
N TYR A 96 20.32 1.06 -28.18
CA TYR A 96 19.55 0.21 -27.30
C TYR A 96 19.20 0.97 -26.03
N ASN A 97 17.92 1.05 -25.71
CA ASN A 97 17.42 1.79 -24.57
C ASN A 97 17.01 0.84 -23.45
N PHE A 98 17.52 1.09 -22.24
CA PHE A 98 17.23 0.35 -21.02
C PHE A 98 16.49 1.27 -20.06
N GLN A 99 15.27 0.91 -19.70
CA GLN A 99 14.48 1.66 -18.73
C GLN A 99 14.70 1.10 -17.32
N THR A 100 15.01 1.99 -16.39
CA THR A 100 15.09 1.69 -14.97
C THR A 100 14.12 2.60 -14.21
N ASN A 101 13.31 2.03 -13.34
CA ASN A 101 12.38 2.78 -12.48
C ASN A 101 12.86 2.69 -11.04
N GLY A 102 12.82 3.82 -10.35
CA GLY A 102 13.03 3.92 -8.92
C GLY A 102 11.84 4.60 -8.26
N LYS A 103 11.57 4.23 -7.02
CA LYS A 103 10.48 4.78 -6.24
C LYS A 103 10.95 5.00 -4.81
N VAL A 104 10.82 6.24 -4.33
CA VAL A 104 11.20 6.63 -2.97
C VAL A 104 9.96 7.15 -2.26
N LEU A 105 9.72 6.66 -1.05
CA LEU A 105 8.64 7.11 -0.21
C LEU A 105 8.98 8.49 0.37
N VAL A 106 8.24 9.53 -0.03
CA VAL A 106 8.42 10.91 0.43
C VAL A 106 7.56 11.18 1.68
N ASN A 107 6.31 10.74 1.64
CA ASN A 107 5.38 10.89 2.75
C ASN A 107 4.63 9.57 2.94
N PRO A 108 4.77 8.91 4.09
CA PRO A 108 4.15 7.61 4.31
C PRO A 108 2.62 7.66 4.34
N GLY A 109 2.01 8.82 4.67
CA GLY A 109 0.56 8.92 4.75
C GLY A 109 -0.07 7.76 5.53
N TRP A 110 -1.04 7.07 4.91
CA TRP A 110 -1.73 5.93 5.53
C TRP A 110 -0.83 4.70 5.78
N LEU A 111 0.29 4.55 5.06
CA LEU A 111 1.25 3.45 5.28
C LEU A 111 1.88 3.52 6.68
N ALA A 112 1.98 4.71 7.27
CA ALA A 112 2.52 4.87 8.62
C ALA A 112 1.76 4.04 9.67
N VAL A 113 0.47 3.77 9.45
CA VAL A 113 -0.36 2.97 10.36
C VAL A 113 0.03 1.48 10.34
N TYR A 114 0.61 1.00 9.23
CA TYR A 114 1.00 -0.41 9.05
C TYR A 114 2.44 -0.70 9.48
N GLY A 115 3.22 0.31 9.81
CA GLY A 115 4.59 0.18 10.28
C GLY A 115 5.63 0.27 9.17
N LYS A 116 6.89 0.00 9.54
CA LYS A 116 8.04 0.17 8.65
C LYS A 116 8.06 -0.82 7.48
N GLU A 117 7.60 -2.04 7.69
CA GLU A 117 7.57 -3.10 6.66
C GLU A 117 6.69 -2.71 5.45
N ALA A 118 5.62 -1.95 5.70
CA ALA A 118 4.76 -1.43 4.64
C ALA A 118 5.33 -0.21 3.91
N GLN A 119 6.47 0.31 4.37
CA GLN A 119 7.13 1.50 3.86
C GLN A 119 8.42 1.18 3.09
N GLU A 120 8.63 -0.10 2.73
CA GLU A 120 9.81 -0.51 1.97
C GLU A 120 9.93 0.28 0.67
N ASP A 121 11.10 0.85 0.46
CA ASP A 121 11.44 1.57 -0.75
C ASP A 121 11.88 0.58 -1.83
N ASP A 122 11.28 0.67 -3.01
CA ASP A 122 11.84 0.10 -4.21
C ASP A 122 13.17 0.81 -4.54
N ALA A 123 14.15 0.03 -4.96
CA ALA A 123 15.55 0.40 -5.22
C ALA A 123 15.84 1.90 -5.35
N ASN A 124 16.63 2.41 -4.41
CA ASN A 124 17.22 3.75 -4.49
C ASN A 124 18.09 3.86 -5.74
N LEU A 125 17.60 4.57 -6.77
CA LEU A 125 18.42 4.90 -7.91
C LEU A 125 19.43 5.98 -7.54
N VAL A 126 20.71 5.73 -7.84
CA VAL A 126 21.74 6.78 -7.77
C VAL A 126 21.33 7.91 -8.71
N ALA A 127 21.38 9.14 -8.23
CA ALA A 127 21.08 10.31 -9.03
C ALA A 127 22.10 10.44 -10.17
N VAL A 128 21.60 10.64 -11.39
CA VAL A 128 22.39 10.81 -12.61
C VAL A 128 21.80 11.98 -13.37
N ALA A 129 22.64 12.89 -13.87
CA ALA A 129 22.19 14.03 -14.66
C ALA A 129 21.76 13.59 -16.08
N PRO A 130 20.78 14.27 -16.70
CA PRO A 130 20.45 14.01 -18.11
C PRO A 130 21.66 14.18 -19.03
N GLY A 131 21.93 13.19 -19.87
CA GLY A 131 23.08 13.19 -20.78
C GLY A 131 24.41 12.81 -20.15
N GLU A 132 24.43 12.47 -18.86
CA GLU A 132 25.63 11.97 -18.18
C GLU A 132 26.07 10.63 -18.76
N LYS A 133 27.38 10.53 -19.08
CA LYS A 133 27.98 9.28 -19.54
C LYS A 133 28.37 8.42 -18.36
N VAL A 134 27.81 7.22 -18.30
CA VAL A 134 28.08 6.23 -17.25
C VAL A 134 28.76 5.01 -17.87
N LYS A 135 29.56 4.31 -17.09
CA LYS A 135 30.21 3.06 -17.49
C LYS A 135 29.45 1.88 -16.90
N ALA A 136 29.03 0.93 -17.72
CA ALA A 136 28.54 -0.34 -17.21
C ALA A 136 29.66 -1.06 -16.46
N ALA A 137 29.44 -1.37 -15.19
CA ALA A 137 30.43 -2.10 -14.39
C ALA A 137 30.33 -3.61 -14.67
N ASP A 138 29.12 -4.10 -14.87
CA ASP A 138 28.85 -5.50 -15.18
C ASP A 138 27.58 -5.63 -16.01
N VAL A 139 27.47 -6.71 -16.78
CA VAL A 139 26.28 -7.03 -17.60
C VAL A 139 26.03 -8.52 -17.55
N ASP A 140 24.95 -8.89 -16.91
CA ASP A 140 24.51 -10.28 -16.78
C ASP A 140 23.36 -10.60 -17.74
N VAL A 141 23.44 -11.74 -18.39
CA VAL A 141 22.35 -12.29 -19.20
C VAL A 141 21.58 -13.31 -18.38
N LEU A 142 20.38 -12.95 -17.95
CA LEU A 142 19.52 -13.84 -17.19
C LEU A 142 18.55 -14.58 -18.13
N ALA A 143 18.70 -15.91 -18.20
CA ALA A 143 17.78 -16.78 -18.90
C ALA A 143 16.49 -16.97 -18.07
N LEU A 144 15.45 -16.19 -18.37
CA LEU A 144 14.17 -16.24 -17.70
C LEU A 144 13.15 -17.02 -18.53
N LYS A 145 12.17 -17.60 -17.86
CA LYS A 145 10.99 -18.23 -18.48
C LYS A 145 9.74 -17.47 -18.06
N THR A 146 8.82 -17.29 -19.00
CA THR A 146 7.48 -16.79 -18.68
C THR A 146 6.79 -17.76 -17.72
N LYS A 147 6.07 -17.22 -16.74
CA LYS A 147 5.25 -17.99 -15.83
C LYS A 147 3.79 -17.88 -16.26
N PRO A 148 3.00 -18.95 -16.15
CA PRO A 148 1.57 -18.85 -16.36
C PRO A 148 0.95 -17.91 -15.31
N PRO A 149 -0.22 -17.34 -15.57
CA PRO A 149 -0.97 -16.60 -14.56
C PRO A 149 -1.15 -17.45 -13.29
N ALA A 150 -1.12 -16.80 -12.14
CA ALA A 150 -1.37 -17.48 -10.87
C ALA A 150 -2.79 -18.05 -10.86
N ARG A 151 -2.95 -19.25 -10.27
CA ARG A 151 -4.29 -19.81 -10.05
C ARG A 151 -5.05 -18.95 -9.04
N TYR A 152 -6.36 -18.94 -9.17
CA TYR A 152 -7.20 -18.26 -8.19
C TYR A 152 -7.04 -18.88 -6.80
N THR A 153 -6.92 -18.03 -5.80
CA THR A 153 -7.20 -18.35 -4.40
C THR A 153 -8.70 -18.11 -4.14
N GLU A 154 -9.22 -18.54 -3.01
CA GLU A 154 -10.62 -18.24 -2.65
C GLU A 154 -10.91 -16.74 -2.71
N ALA A 155 -10.03 -15.90 -2.14
CA ALA A 155 -10.20 -14.45 -2.13
C ALA A 155 -10.17 -13.84 -3.54
N THR A 156 -9.23 -14.26 -4.39
CA THR A 156 -9.12 -13.72 -5.76
C THR A 156 -10.23 -14.24 -6.67
N LEU A 157 -10.75 -15.46 -6.40
CA LEU A 157 -11.91 -16.00 -7.10
C LEU A 157 -13.18 -15.19 -6.78
N LEU A 158 -13.43 -14.92 -5.50
CA LEU A 158 -14.57 -14.08 -5.10
C LEU A 158 -14.51 -12.69 -5.75
N SER A 159 -13.33 -12.06 -5.76
CA SER A 159 -13.13 -10.77 -6.43
C SER A 159 -13.36 -10.83 -7.94
N ALA A 160 -12.95 -11.93 -8.59
CA ALA A 160 -13.19 -12.14 -10.02
C ALA A 160 -14.69 -12.36 -10.31
N MET A 161 -15.39 -13.08 -9.44
CA MET A 161 -16.85 -13.29 -9.54
C MET A 161 -17.62 -11.97 -9.37
N GLU A 162 -17.24 -11.14 -8.41
CA GLU A 162 -17.79 -9.79 -8.23
C GLU A 162 -17.57 -8.90 -9.45
N GLY A 163 -16.40 -9.04 -10.08
CA GLY A 163 -16.01 -8.29 -11.28
C GLY A 163 -16.39 -8.95 -12.61
N ALA A 164 -17.11 -10.06 -12.61
CA ALA A 164 -17.35 -10.88 -13.81
C ALA A 164 -17.97 -10.10 -14.97
N GLY A 165 -18.86 -9.15 -14.71
CA GLY A 165 -19.44 -8.28 -15.73
C GLY A 165 -18.44 -7.38 -16.47
N LYS A 166 -17.20 -7.22 -15.95
CA LYS A 166 -16.13 -6.47 -16.62
C LYS A 166 -15.22 -7.35 -17.48
N LEU A 167 -15.40 -8.67 -17.41
CA LEU A 167 -14.63 -9.67 -18.14
C LEU A 167 -15.37 -10.17 -19.39
N ILE A 168 -16.61 -9.74 -19.59
CA ILE A 168 -17.43 -10.06 -20.75
C ILE A 168 -17.37 -8.83 -21.64
N ASP A 169 -16.52 -8.88 -22.65
CA ASP A 169 -16.58 -7.93 -23.77
C ASP A 169 -17.84 -8.27 -24.57
N ASP A 170 -18.72 -7.28 -24.74
CA ASP A 170 -19.88 -7.32 -25.65
C ASP A 170 -19.43 -7.39 -27.11
#